data_d3bead85b0f5747c4c044ecf57f5c7d3
#
_entry.id   d3bead85b0f5747c4c044ecf57f5c7d3
#
_cell.length_a   1.000
_cell.length_b   1.000
_cell.length_c   1.000
_cell.angle_alpha   90.00
_cell.angle_beta   90.00
_cell.angle_gamma   90.00
#
_symmetry.space_group_name_H-M   'P 1'
#
loop_
_entity.id
_entity.type
_entity.pdbx_description
1 polymer ?
#
loop_
_entity_poly.entity_id
_entity_poly.type
_entity_poly.pdbx_seq_one_letter_code
_entity_poly.pdbx_strand_id
1 'polypeptide(L)'
;RSAKEALKLITTMIGEYGQGGNCGFHKAFYYDNAFLIADENEAYVLETAGRSWAVKKAGEVETISNCLGLRADYEAASAGVSGDFRRAHQNHLVTAVAGAEKRRAASRAVLSGEGEPFELMMKA
;
A
#
# COMPACT_ATOMS: atom_id res chain seq x y z
N ARG A 1 20.75 7.29 -2.43
CA ARG A 1 19.27 7.49 -2.44
C ARG A 1 18.69 6.67 -1.31
N SER A 2 17.82 7.26 -0.50
CA SER A 2 17.20 6.62 0.65
C SER A 2 15.71 6.32 0.40
N ALA A 3 15.14 5.42 1.21
CA ALA A 3 13.70 5.14 1.20
C ALA A 3 12.88 6.43 1.46
N LYS A 4 13.37 7.29 2.35
CA LYS A 4 12.75 8.57 2.66
C LYS A 4 12.76 9.56 1.50
N GLU A 5 13.84 9.61 0.71
CA GLU A 5 13.90 10.44 -0.52
C GLU A 5 12.92 9.90 -1.57
N ALA A 6 12.86 8.59 -1.75
CA ALA A 6 11.91 7.96 -2.66
C ALA A 6 10.46 8.22 -2.23
N LEU A 7 10.16 8.05 -0.95
CA LEU A 7 8.84 8.37 -0.38
C LEU A 7 8.44 9.82 -0.68
N LYS A 8 9.33 10.78 -0.40
CA LYS A 8 9.08 12.20 -0.67
C LYS A 8 8.82 12.46 -2.15
N LEU A 9 9.60 11.86 -3.04
CA LEU A 9 9.42 12.02 -4.48
C LEU A 9 8.06 11.48 -4.93
N ILE A 10 7.73 10.25 -4.54
CA ILE A 10 6.47 9.59 -4.93
C ILE A 10 5.27 10.38 -4.41
N THR A 11 5.26 10.78 -3.14
CA THR A 11 4.15 11.54 -2.56
C THR A 11 3.99 12.92 -3.20
N THR A 12 5.08 13.57 -3.58
CA THR A 12 5.04 14.85 -4.34
C THR A 12 4.40 14.64 -5.71
N MET A 13 4.84 13.63 -6.46
CA MET A 13 4.31 13.33 -7.80
C MET A 13 2.83 12.92 -7.73
N ILE A 14 2.44 12.10 -6.77
CA ILE A 14 1.04 11.72 -6.55
C ILE A 14 0.18 12.96 -6.24
N GLY A 15 0.65 13.84 -5.37
CA GLY A 15 -0.07 15.08 -5.05
C GLY A 15 -0.24 16.01 -6.24
N GLU A 16 0.80 16.13 -7.09
CA GLU A 16 0.83 17.03 -8.23
C GLU A 16 0.07 16.46 -9.44
N TYR A 17 0.31 15.21 -9.80
CA TYR A 17 -0.22 14.60 -11.03
C TYR A 17 -1.36 13.61 -10.77
N GLY A 18 -1.48 13.11 -9.56
CA GLY A 18 -2.35 11.97 -9.25
C GLY A 18 -1.71 10.64 -9.68
N GLN A 19 -2.47 9.57 -9.53
CA GLN A 19 -2.07 8.25 -10.00
C GLN A 19 -3.00 7.77 -11.08
N GLY A 20 -2.42 7.23 -12.17
CA GLY A 20 -3.12 6.55 -13.22
C GLY A 20 -4.35 7.29 -13.76
N GLY A 21 -4.86 6.78 -14.83
CA GLY A 21 -6.12 7.21 -15.42
C GLY A 21 -7.16 6.11 -15.35
N ASN A 22 -8.21 6.28 -16.13
CA ASN A 22 -9.19 5.24 -16.34
C ASN A 22 -8.55 4.04 -17.05
N CYS A 23 -8.51 2.90 -16.37
CA CYS A 23 -8.00 1.62 -16.88
C CYS A 23 -9.12 0.73 -17.43
N GLY A 24 -10.37 1.17 -17.37
CA GLY A 24 -11.52 0.41 -17.84
C GLY A 24 -11.78 0.61 -19.33
N PHE A 25 -12.10 -0.48 -20.03
CA PHE A 25 -12.45 -0.45 -21.44
C PHE A 25 -13.91 -0.02 -21.68
N HIS A 26 -14.86 -0.58 -20.93
CA HIS A 26 -16.28 -0.30 -21.05
C HIS A 26 -16.85 0.61 -19.96
N LYS A 27 -16.26 0.55 -18.77
CA LYS A 27 -16.67 1.36 -17.61
C LYS A 27 -15.43 1.99 -16.97
N ALA A 28 -15.63 3.15 -16.37
CA ALA A 28 -14.57 3.80 -15.62
C ALA A 28 -14.06 2.88 -14.49
N PHE A 29 -12.77 2.61 -14.47
CA PHE A 29 -12.10 1.78 -13.49
C PHE A 29 -10.76 2.40 -13.12
N TYR A 30 -10.62 2.76 -11.87
CA TYR A 30 -9.42 3.40 -11.32
C TYR A 30 -8.77 2.46 -10.32
N TYR A 31 -7.45 2.40 -10.34
CA TYR A 31 -6.67 1.62 -9.38
C TYR A 31 -6.18 2.50 -8.23
N ASP A 32 -6.26 1.93 -7.03
CA ASP A 32 -5.51 2.40 -5.89
C ASP A 32 -4.21 1.59 -5.81
N ASN A 33 -3.11 2.21 -5.38
CA ASN A 33 -1.81 1.55 -5.35
C ASN A 33 -1.26 1.48 -3.92
N ALA A 34 -0.49 0.42 -3.68
CA ALA A 34 0.32 0.29 -2.49
C ALA A 34 1.78 0.09 -2.90
N PHE A 35 2.68 0.73 -2.17
CA PHE A 35 4.13 0.66 -2.38
C PHE A 35 4.80 0.20 -1.09
N LEU A 36 5.75 -0.69 -1.22
CA LEU A 36 6.71 -1.01 -0.17
C LEU A 36 8.03 -0.38 -0.58
N ILE A 37 8.49 0.59 0.19
CA ILE A 37 9.67 1.42 -0.10
C ILE A 37 10.68 1.16 1.01
N ALA A 38 11.84 0.60 0.67
CA ALA A 38 12.84 0.21 1.66
C ALA A 38 14.26 0.56 1.23
N ASP A 39 15.11 0.79 2.20
CA ASP A 39 16.56 0.79 2.09
C ASP A 39 17.15 -0.05 3.24
N GLU A 40 18.47 0.02 3.47
CA GLU A 40 19.14 -0.75 4.52
C GLU A 40 18.81 -0.32 5.96
N ASN A 41 18.19 0.87 6.14
CA ASN A 41 17.94 1.46 7.45
C ASN A 41 16.46 1.54 7.79
N GLU A 42 15.59 1.68 6.78
CA GLU A 42 14.18 1.93 7.01
C GLU A 42 13.29 1.44 5.86
N ALA A 43 12.04 1.16 6.18
CA ALA A 43 11.04 0.77 5.21
C ALA A 43 9.69 1.45 5.50
N TYR A 44 8.93 1.70 4.45
CA TYR A 44 7.63 2.35 4.50
C TYR A 44 6.58 1.60 3.68
N VAL A 45 5.36 1.58 4.20
CA VAL A 45 4.17 1.24 3.42
C VAL A 45 3.48 2.55 3.05
N LEU A 46 3.38 2.82 1.76
CA LEU A 46 2.67 3.97 1.20
C LEU A 46 1.47 3.46 0.42
N GLU A 47 0.30 3.95 0.74
CA GLU A 47 -0.94 3.68 0.00
C GLU A 47 -1.49 4.96 -0.61
N THR A 48 -2.02 4.85 -1.83
CA THR A 48 -2.44 6.00 -2.63
C THR A 48 -3.79 5.77 -3.30
N ALA A 49 -4.61 6.81 -3.34
CA ALA A 49 -5.92 6.82 -4.00
C ALA A 49 -6.15 8.18 -4.67
N GLY A 50 -6.18 8.22 -6.00
CA GLY A 50 -6.24 9.46 -6.76
C GLY A 50 -5.02 10.35 -6.47
N ARG A 51 -5.22 11.47 -5.78
CA ARG A 51 -4.15 12.38 -5.31
C ARG A 51 -3.89 12.25 -3.81
N SER A 52 -4.71 11.46 -3.12
CA SER A 52 -4.56 11.22 -1.69
C SER A 52 -3.56 10.11 -1.44
N TRP A 53 -2.85 10.21 -0.32
CA TRP A 53 -1.92 9.19 0.13
C TRP A 53 -1.87 9.13 1.65
N ALA A 54 -1.51 7.96 2.16
CA ALA A 54 -1.19 7.74 3.57
C ALA A 54 0.04 6.84 3.67
N VAL A 55 0.87 7.07 4.67
CA VAL A 55 2.13 6.32 4.87
C VAL A 55 2.32 5.95 6.32
N LYS A 56 2.86 4.76 6.54
CA LYS A 56 3.40 4.34 7.83
C LYS A 56 4.79 3.74 7.66
N LYS A 57 5.59 3.78 8.71
CA LYS A 57 6.83 3.01 8.78
C LYS A 57 6.48 1.52 8.83
N ALA A 58 7.20 0.71 8.08
CA ALA A 58 7.02 -0.72 8.08
C ALA A 58 7.45 -1.31 9.43
N GLY A 59 6.71 -2.32 9.89
CA GLY A 59 7.11 -3.14 11.02
C GLY A 59 8.11 -4.23 10.61
N GLU A 60 8.34 -5.18 11.50
CA GLU A 60 9.24 -6.30 11.26
C GLU A 60 8.83 -7.15 10.04
N VAL A 61 7.54 -7.34 9.85
CA VAL A 61 6.96 -8.01 8.68
C VAL A 61 5.84 -7.17 8.10
N GLU A 62 5.98 -6.80 6.84
CA GLU A 62 4.92 -6.12 6.09
C GLU A 62 4.66 -6.81 4.76
N THR A 63 3.40 -6.81 4.38
CA THR A 63 2.92 -7.35 3.10
C THR A 63 1.94 -6.38 2.48
N ILE A 64 2.04 -6.21 1.18
CA ILE A 64 1.10 -5.44 0.37
C ILE A 64 0.38 -6.36 -0.61
N SER A 65 -0.81 -5.97 -1.02
CA SER A 65 -1.57 -6.63 -2.06
C SER A 65 -2.44 -5.60 -2.77
N ASN A 66 -3.24 -6.04 -3.71
CA ASN A 66 -4.13 -5.18 -4.50
C ASN A 66 -5.35 -4.72 -3.68
N CYS A 67 -5.10 -4.20 -2.48
CA CYS A 67 -6.09 -3.61 -1.58
C CYS A 67 -5.41 -2.61 -0.64
N LEU A 68 -6.13 -1.59 -0.24
CA LEU A 68 -5.69 -0.69 0.82
C LEU A 68 -5.72 -1.40 2.18
N GLY A 69 -4.74 -1.15 3.01
CA GLY A 69 -4.60 -1.75 4.33
C GLY A 69 -4.54 -0.74 5.47
N LEU A 70 -4.08 0.49 5.19
CA LEU A 70 -3.95 1.54 6.18
C LEU A 70 -5.32 2.04 6.62
N ARG A 71 -5.53 2.06 7.92
CA ARG A 71 -6.75 2.62 8.52
C ARG A 71 -6.45 4.00 9.09
N ALA A 72 -6.46 4.14 10.41
CA ALA A 72 -6.04 5.35 11.13
C ALA A 72 -4.62 5.19 11.73
N ASP A 73 -3.92 4.13 11.36
CA ASP A 73 -2.60 3.74 11.85
C ASP A 73 -1.44 4.28 10.99
N TYR A 74 -1.70 5.26 10.15
CA TYR A 74 -0.66 5.94 9.37
C TYR A 74 0.01 7.06 10.20
N GLU A 75 1.29 7.33 9.88
CA GLU A 75 2.09 8.35 10.55
C GLU A 75 2.00 9.73 9.86
N ALA A 76 1.77 9.71 8.55
CA ALA A 76 1.55 10.92 7.75
C ALA A 76 0.62 10.64 6.57
N ALA A 77 -0.05 11.69 6.10
CA ALA A 77 -0.95 11.61 4.97
C ALA A 77 -1.02 12.96 4.22
N SER A 78 -1.59 12.94 3.03
CA SER A 78 -1.86 14.16 2.26
C SER A 78 -2.92 15.04 2.94
N ALA A 79 -2.92 16.33 2.62
CA ALA A 79 -3.89 17.29 3.13
C ALA A 79 -5.33 16.81 2.85
N GLY A 80 -6.21 16.93 3.85
CA GLY A 80 -7.61 16.51 3.78
C GLY A 80 -7.88 15.04 4.11
N VAL A 81 -6.85 14.21 4.24
CA VAL A 81 -7.00 12.83 4.72
C VAL A 81 -7.12 12.82 6.23
N SER A 82 -8.14 12.15 6.74
CA SER A 82 -8.36 11.96 8.17
C SER A 82 -9.10 10.65 8.44
N GLY A 83 -8.85 10.03 9.59
CA GLY A 83 -9.51 8.80 10.00
C GLY A 83 -9.07 7.57 9.19
N ASP A 84 -9.98 6.68 8.87
CA ASP A 84 -9.69 5.40 8.22
C ASP A 84 -9.51 5.60 6.69
N PHE A 85 -8.23 5.59 6.24
CA PHE A 85 -7.86 5.78 4.83
C PHE A 85 -8.47 4.71 3.92
N ARG A 86 -8.38 3.46 4.34
CA ARG A 86 -8.96 2.33 3.61
C ARG A 86 -10.47 2.50 3.43
N ARG A 87 -11.19 2.82 4.51
CA ARG A 87 -12.65 2.99 4.46
C ARG A 87 -13.07 4.15 3.57
N ALA A 88 -12.28 5.22 3.54
CA ALA A 88 -12.58 6.41 2.74
C ALA A 88 -12.38 6.19 1.24
N HIS A 89 -11.42 5.33 0.85
CA HIS A 89 -10.97 5.27 -0.55
C HIS A 89 -11.17 3.90 -1.22
N GLN A 90 -11.19 2.78 -0.47
CA GLN A 90 -11.24 1.45 -1.06
C GLN A 90 -12.59 1.11 -1.68
N ASN A 91 -12.57 0.61 -2.92
CA ASN A 91 -13.74 -0.02 -3.52
C ASN A 91 -13.90 -1.45 -2.97
N HIS A 92 -14.77 -1.62 -1.98
CA HIS A 92 -14.96 -2.88 -1.26
C HIS A 92 -15.43 -4.04 -2.16
N LEU A 93 -16.25 -3.78 -3.18
CA LEU A 93 -16.74 -4.83 -4.09
C LEU A 93 -15.62 -5.40 -4.94
N VAL A 94 -14.79 -4.54 -5.53
CA VAL A 94 -13.65 -4.97 -6.36
C VAL A 94 -12.63 -5.73 -5.52
N THR A 95 -12.34 -5.23 -4.32
CA THR A 95 -11.36 -5.86 -3.40
C THR A 95 -11.82 -7.24 -2.94
N ALA A 96 -13.10 -7.41 -2.62
CA ALA A 96 -13.66 -8.69 -2.20
C ALA A 96 -13.57 -9.74 -3.31
N VAL A 97 -13.94 -9.38 -4.55
CA VAL A 97 -13.87 -10.27 -5.71
C VAL A 97 -12.41 -10.65 -6.04
N ALA A 98 -11.49 -9.70 -5.93
CA ALA A 98 -10.07 -9.94 -6.22
C ALA A 98 -9.35 -10.84 -5.20
N GLY A 99 -9.94 -11.12 -4.03
CA GLY A 99 -9.32 -11.93 -2.98
C GLY A 99 -8.01 -11.34 -2.41
N ALA A 100 -7.79 -10.04 -2.58
CA ALA A 100 -6.55 -9.37 -2.25
C ALA A 100 -6.21 -9.43 -0.76
N GLU A 101 -7.22 -9.32 0.10
CA GLU A 101 -7.04 -9.44 1.55
C GLU A 101 -6.59 -10.82 1.98
N LYS A 102 -7.15 -11.87 1.35
CA LYS A 102 -6.77 -13.25 1.65
C LYS A 102 -5.32 -13.52 1.27
N ARG A 103 -4.89 -13.04 0.08
CA ARG A 103 -3.48 -13.17 -0.35
C ARG A 103 -2.54 -12.44 0.60
N ARG A 104 -2.86 -11.19 0.97
CA ARG A 104 -2.04 -10.42 1.91
C ARG A 104 -1.92 -11.11 3.27
N ALA A 105 -3.03 -11.63 3.79
CA ALA A 105 -3.05 -12.36 5.05
C ALA A 105 -2.24 -13.67 4.97
N ALA A 106 -2.35 -14.41 3.86
CA ALA A 106 -1.59 -15.63 3.64
C ALA A 106 -0.08 -15.36 3.59
N SER A 107 0.35 -14.39 2.78
CA SER A 107 1.76 -13.99 2.71
C SER A 107 2.29 -13.53 4.07
N ARG A 108 1.52 -12.73 4.80
CA ARG A 108 1.91 -12.29 6.14
C ARG A 108 2.05 -13.46 7.11
N ALA A 109 1.13 -14.42 7.10
CA ALA A 109 1.19 -15.60 7.96
C ALA A 109 2.45 -16.44 7.70
N VAL A 110 2.81 -16.64 6.43
CA VAL A 110 4.06 -17.34 6.06
C VAL A 110 5.28 -16.58 6.55
N LEU A 111 5.36 -15.27 6.28
CA LEU A 111 6.52 -14.44 6.64
C LEU A 111 6.69 -14.22 8.15
N SER A 112 5.61 -14.37 8.93
CA SER A 112 5.65 -14.31 10.40
C SER A 112 5.95 -15.67 11.04
N GLY A 113 6.17 -16.73 10.25
CA GLY A 113 6.54 -18.05 10.72
C GLY A 113 8.00 -18.17 11.13
N GLU A 114 8.38 -19.33 11.65
CA GLU A 114 9.76 -19.66 11.98
C GLU A 114 10.52 -20.07 10.72
N GLY A 115 11.71 -19.52 10.49
CA GLY A 115 12.59 -19.88 9.38
C GLY A 115 13.47 -18.72 8.94
N GLU A 116 14.39 -19.02 8.04
CA GLU A 116 15.25 -17.99 7.43
C GLU A 116 14.40 -17.05 6.56
N PRO A 117 14.58 -15.71 6.64
CA PRO A 117 13.74 -14.74 5.93
C PRO A 117 13.62 -14.99 4.44
N PHE A 118 14.72 -15.37 3.78
CA PHE A 118 14.73 -15.67 2.35
C PHE A 118 13.86 -16.90 2.00
N GLU A 119 13.94 -17.96 2.79
CA GLU A 119 13.12 -19.17 2.60
C GLU A 119 11.64 -18.89 2.80
N LEU A 120 11.30 -18.06 3.80
CA LEU A 120 9.93 -17.63 4.03
C LEU A 120 9.39 -16.79 2.88
N MET A 121 10.19 -15.88 2.33
CA MET A 121 9.82 -15.07 1.16
C MET A 121 9.56 -15.93 -0.08
N MET A 122 10.28 -17.03 -0.26
CA MET A 122 10.07 -17.95 -1.38
C MET A 122 8.78 -18.78 -1.27
N LYS A 123 8.19 -18.86 -0.09
CA LYS A 123 6.92 -19.59 0.18
C LYS A 123 5.71 -18.67 0.23
N ALA A 124 5.89 -17.34 0.36
CA ALA A 124 4.84 -16.35 0.51
C ALA A 124 4.22 -15.93 -0.82
#